data_230d22e62b8c3c23eca9835ba4a528bb
#
_entry.id   230d22e62b8c3c23eca9835ba4a528bb
#
_cell.length_a   1.000
_cell.length_b   1.000
_cell.length_c   1.000
_cell.angle_alpha   90.00
_cell.angle_beta   90.00
_cell.angle_gamma   90.00
#
_symmetry.space_group_name_H-M   'P 1'
#
loop_
_entity.id
_entity.type
_entity.pdbx_description
1 polymer ?
#
loop_
_entity_poly.entity_id
_entity_poly.type
_entity_poly.pdbx_seq_one_letter_code
_entity_poly.pdbx_strand_id
1 'polypeptide(L)'
;MSNPTEPKGGPLPGLLRPPIVFLAAILSGIALNRAWSLQFMPSTFGLLGPLVSLCAVLLFLLSLREFRAAGTSVRGSERTTAIVRTGPYRFSRNPIYLSFILLVLGLSVWLNDFWLLVTLVPAVGFLAAVVIPREERFLERNFHDQYSSYKASVRRWL
;
A
#
# COMPACT_ATOMS: atom_id res chain seq x y z
N MET A 1 -14.58 -12.59 -33.94
CA MET A 1 -15.18 -13.39 -32.86
C MET A 1 -14.35 -13.18 -31.61
N SER A 2 -14.79 -12.30 -30.72
CA SER A 2 -14.12 -11.99 -29.46
C SER A 2 -14.41 -13.12 -28.46
N ASN A 3 -13.34 -13.67 -27.91
CA ASN A 3 -13.37 -14.77 -26.95
C ASN A 3 -14.01 -14.30 -25.62
N PRO A 4 -15.12 -14.88 -25.10
CA PRO A 4 -15.84 -14.38 -23.93
C PRO A 4 -15.17 -14.62 -22.58
N THR A 5 -13.96 -15.17 -22.53
CA THR A 5 -13.29 -15.63 -21.30
C THR A 5 -12.05 -14.81 -20.89
N GLU A 6 -11.84 -13.62 -21.44
CA GLU A 6 -10.81 -12.75 -20.88
C GLU A 6 -11.30 -12.16 -19.53
N PRO A 7 -10.72 -12.53 -18.40
CA PRO A 7 -11.01 -11.85 -17.16
C PRO A 7 -10.49 -10.41 -17.30
N LYS A 8 -11.42 -9.46 -17.28
CA LYS A 8 -11.19 -8.02 -17.36
C LYS A 8 -10.22 -7.57 -16.24
N GLY A 9 -8.92 -7.67 -16.46
CA GLY A 9 -7.86 -7.14 -15.60
C GLY A 9 -7.55 -5.68 -15.94
N GLY A 10 -8.58 -4.88 -16.16
CA GLY A 10 -8.43 -3.43 -16.33
C GLY A 10 -8.01 -2.74 -15.01
N PRO A 11 -7.47 -1.51 -15.08
CA PRO A 11 -7.13 -0.73 -13.92
C PRO A 11 -8.34 -0.60 -12.98
N LEU A 12 -8.09 -0.67 -11.67
CA LEU A 12 -9.13 -0.48 -10.66
C LEU A 12 -9.87 0.84 -10.90
N PRO A 13 -11.20 0.88 -10.74
CA PRO A 13 -11.96 2.12 -10.76
C PRO A 13 -11.29 3.18 -9.86
N GLY A 14 -11.36 4.45 -10.23
CA GLY A 14 -10.65 5.53 -9.55
C GLY A 14 -10.79 5.54 -8.03
N LEU A 15 -11.99 5.24 -7.52
CA LEU A 15 -12.31 5.17 -6.08
C LEU A 15 -11.67 3.99 -5.34
N LEU A 16 -11.32 2.92 -6.04
CA LEU A 16 -10.69 1.73 -5.46
C LEU A 16 -9.15 1.77 -5.55
N ARG A 17 -8.58 2.92 -5.90
CA ARG A 17 -7.12 3.08 -5.89
C ARG A 17 -6.61 3.12 -4.46
N PRO A 18 -5.49 2.43 -4.15
CA PRO A 18 -4.96 2.33 -2.80
C PRO A 18 -4.83 3.65 -2.03
N PRO A 19 -4.33 4.75 -2.60
CA PRO A 19 -4.26 6.02 -1.88
C PRO A 19 -5.62 6.54 -1.42
N ILE A 20 -6.68 6.32 -2.22
CA ILE A 20 -8.04 6.74 -1.89
C ILE A 20 -8.63 5.87 -0.78
N VAL A 21 -8.37 4.56 -0.82
CA VAL A 21 -8.81 3.62 0.22
C VAL A 21 -8.20 3.98 1.58
N PHE A 22 -6.89 4.26 1.62
CA PHE A 22 -6.22 4.67 2.85
C PHE A 22 -6.66 6.06 3.32
N LEU A 23 -6.88 7.01 2.41
CA LEU A 23 -7.44 8.31 2.75
C LEU A 23 -8.84 8.17 3.36
N ALA A 24 -9.70 7.35 2.77
CA ALA A 24 -11.03 7.06 3.30
C ALA A 24 -10.96 6.41 4.69
N ALA A 25 -10.02 5.47 4.90
CA ALA A 25 -9.79 4.87 6.22
C ALA A 25 -9.38 5.92 7.26
N ILE A 26 -8.45 6.82 6.92
CA ILE A 26 -8.01 7.90 7.82
C ILE A 26 -9.19 8.84 8.14
N LEU A 27 -9.92 9.31 7.15
CA LEU A 27 -11.05 10.22 7.36
C LEU A 27 -12.16 9.56 8.19
N SER A 28 -12.45 8.29 7.93
CA SER A 28 -13.45 7.53 8.71
C SER A 28 -12.99 7.32 10.16
N GLY A 29 -11.72 6.99 10.39
CA GLY A 29 -11.17 6.85 11.74
C GLY A 29 -11.29 8.15 12.52
N ILE A 30 -10.85 9.27 11.95
CA ILE A 30 -10.96 10.60 12.57
C ILE A 30 -12.44 10.96 12.86
N ALA A 31 -13.34 10.69 11.91
CA ALA A 31 -14.77 10.98 12.11
C ALA A 31 -15.37 10.15 13.26
N LEU A 32 -15.03 8.86 13.33
CA LEU A 32 -15.45 7.99 14.43
C LEU A 32 -14.89 8.47 15.77
N ASN A 33 -13.63 8.88 15.82
CA ASN A 33 -13.02 9.40 17.05
C ASN A 33 -13.66 10.71 17.52
N ARG A 34 -14.16 11.54 16.60
CA ARG A 34 -14.95 12.74 16.95
C ARG A 34 -16.29 12.40 17.57
N ALA A 35 -16.92 11.29 17.14
CA ALA A 35 -18.19 10.82 17.71
C ALA A 35 -17.99 10.03 19.02
N TRP A 36 -16.99 9.18 19.08
CA TRP A 36 -16.64 8.33 20.22
C TRP A 36 -15.13 8.31 20.40
N SER A 37 -14.60 9.21 21.21
CA SER A 37 -13.17 9.30 21.48
C SER A 37 -12.72 8.07 22.28
N LEU A 38 -11.86 7.24 21.67
CA LEU A 38 -11.23 6.08 22.29
C LEU A 38 -9.71 6.25 22.24
N GLN A 39 -9.13 6.49 23.40
CA GLN A 39 -7.69 6.49 23.60
C GLN A 39 -7.22 5.11 24.01
N PHE A 40 -6.06 4.66 23.53
CA PHE A 40 -5.56 3.32 23.77
C PHE A 40 -4.12 3.27 24.29
N MET A 41 -3.44 4.42 24.34
CA MET A 41 -2.04 4.49 24.80
C MET A 41 -1.83 5.63 25.81
N PRO A 42 -0.90 5.45 26.76
CA PRO A 42 -0.38 6.55 27.57
C PRO A 42 0.28 7.62 26.73
N SER A 43 0.14 8.88 27.12
CA SER A 43 0.71 10.05 26.39
C SER A 43 2.24 9.99 26.21
N THR A 44 2.91 9.23 27.06
CA THR A 44 4.37 9.00 27.01
C THR A 44 4.84 8.42 25.67
N PHE A 45 4.00 7.65 24.99
CA PHE A 45 4.33 7.05 23.69
C PHE A 45 4.00 7.94 22.48
N GLY A 46 3.41 9.11 22.72
CA GLY A 46 2.99 10.02 21.64
C GLY A 46 4.09 10.42 20.68
N LEU A 47 5.35 10.50 21.11
CA LEU A 47 6.50 10.82 20.25
C LEU A 47 6.86 9.70 19.26
N LEU A 48 6.46 8.45 19.51
CA LEU A 48 6.69 7.35 18.56
C LEU A 48 5.85 7.51 17.30
N GLY A 49 4.67 8.09 17.41
CA GLY A 49 3.77 8.30 16.28
C GLY A 49 4.39 9.15 15.16
N PRO A 50 4.88 10.36 15.43
CA PRO A 50 5.60 11.18 14.45
C PRO A 50 6.82 10.47 13.85
N LEU A 51 7.58 9.73 14.65
CA LEU A 51 8.74 8.99 14.19
C LEU A 51 8.34 7.90 13.18
N VAL A 52 7.33 7.10 13.50
CA VAL A 52 6.80 6.06 12.59
C VAL A 52 6.23 6.70 11.32
N SER A 53 5.51 7.82 11.45
CA SER A 53 4.99 8.57 10.30
C SER A 53 6.09 9.10 9.40
N LEU A 54 7.18 9.60 9.99
CA LEU A 54 8.36 10.05 9.23
C LEU A 54 9.00 8.88 8.49
N CYS A 55 9.20 7.74 9.14
CA CYS A 55 9.72 6.52 8.49
C CYS A 55 8.80 6.07 7.34
N ALA A 56 7.48 6.16 7.51
CA ALA A 56 6.51 5.85 6.46
C ALA A 56 6.68 6.78 5.24
N VAL A 57 6.79 8.09 5.47
CA VAL A 57 7.01 9.06 4.39
C VAL A 57 8.35 8.80 3.68
N LEU A 58 9.42 8.55 4.42
CA LEU A 58 10.72 8.22 3.84
C LEU A 58 10.66 6.95 3.00
N LEU A 59 10.02 5.89 3.50
CA LEU A 59 9.82 4.64 2.76
C LEU A 59 9.04 4.88 1.46
N PHE A 60 7.98 5.70 1.52
CA PHE A 60 7.21 6.09 0.35
C PHE A 60 8.06 6.81 -0.70
N LEU A 61 8.81 7.84 -0.27
CA LEU A 61 9.65 8.64 -1.16
C LEU A 61 10.76 7.81 -1.79
N LEU A 62 11.43 6.94 -1.01
CA LEU A 62 12.44 6.02 -1.52
C LEU A 62 11.84 5.04 -2.54
N SER A 63 10.66 4.50 -2.25
CA SER A 63 9.96 3.61 -3.19
C SER A 63 9.59 4.32 -4.49
N LEU A 64 9.09 5.54 -4.39
CA LEU A 64 8.73 6.35 -5.56
C LEU A 64 9.94 6.72 -6.41
N ARG A 65 11.08 7.02 -5.76
CA ARG A 65 12.35 7.30 -6.43
C ARG A 65 12.79 6.12 -7.30
N GLU A 66 12.70 4.89 -6.81
CA GLU A 66 13.06 3.70 -7.56
C GLU A 66 12.22 3.53 -8.84
N PHE A 67 10.91 3.79 -8.77
CA PHE A 67 10.06 3.78 -9.96
C PHE A 67 10.46 4.85 -10.97
N ARG A 68 10.76 6.06 -10.51
CA ARG A 68 11.23 7.15 -11.37
C ARG A 68 12.56 6.82 -12.03
N ALA A 69 13.50 6.25 -11.26
CA ALA A 69 14.81 5.85 -11.76
C ALA A 69 14.70 4.73 -12.82
N ALA A 70 13.74 3.83 -12.68
CA ALA A 70 13.46 2.78 -13.66
C ALA A 70 12.65 3.25 -14.88
N GLY A 71 12.25 4.53 -14.95
CA GLY A 71 11.45 5.08 -16.04
C GLY A 71 10.08 4.40 -16.21
N THR A 72 9.56 3.76 -15.15
CA THR A 72 8.31 3.00 -15.20
C THR A 72 7.23 3.61 -14.32
N SER A 73 5.96 3.30 -14.62
CA SER A 73 4.83 3.83 -13.85
C SER A 73 4.62 3.06 -12.54
N VAL A 74 4.38 3.79 -11.45
CA VAL A 74 3.97 3.23 -10.14
C VAL A 74 2.62 2.52 -10.23
N ARG A 75 1.80 2.88 -11.20
CA ARG A 75 0.49 2.26 -11.43
C ARG A 75 0.71 0.96 -12.19
N GLY A 76 0.31 -0.18 -11.63
CA GLY A 76 0.19 -1.47 -12.34
C GLY A 76 -0.82 -1.36 -13.48
N SER A 77 -0.49 -0.55 -14.48
CA SER A 77 -1.28 -0.24 -15.66
C SER A 77 -0.46 -0.58 -16.89
N GLU A 78 -1.05 -0.52 -18.06
CA GLU A 78 -0.44 -0.74 -19.38
C GLU A 78 0.90 -0.01 -19.64
N ARG A 79 1.27 0.94 -18.76
CA ARG A 79 2.51 1.71 -18.82
C ARG A 79 3.65 1.19 -17.95
N THR A 80 3.46 0.05 -17.26
CA THR A 80 4.56 -0.57 -16.51
C THR A 80 5.50 -1.25 -17.50
N THR A 81 6.71 -0.72 -17.64
CA THR A 81 7.71 -1.14 -18.65
C THR A 81 8.84 -1.97 -18.05
N ALA A 82 9.00 -1.97 -16.72
CA ALA A 82 10.07 -2.70 -16.04
C ALA A 82 9.65 -3.11 -14.62
N ILE A 83 10.25 -4.20 -14.13
CA ILE A 83 10.11 -4.65 -12.74
C ILE A 83 11.18 -3.96 -11.91
N VAL A 84 10.76 -3.17 -10.92
CA VAL A 84 11.67 -2.53 -9.96
C VAL A 84 12.07 -3.55 -8.91
N ARG A 85 13.40 -3.75 -8.74
CA ARG A 85 13.98 -4.73 -7.79
C ARG A 85 15.01 -4.11 -6.85
N THR A 86 15.20 -2.80 -6.93
CA THR A 86 16.22 -2.04 -6.19
C THR A 86 15.62 -1.30 -4.99
N GLY A 87 16.47 -0.77 -4.12
CA GLY A 87 16.05 -0.03 -2.94
C GLY A 87 15.10 -0.84 -2.03
N PRO A 88 13.99 -0.26 -1.58
CA PRO A 88 13.01 -0.95 -0.73
C PRO A 88 12.40 -2.22 -1.36
N TYR A 89 12.39 -2.32 -2.69
CA TYR A 89 11.88 -3.48 -3.44
C TYR A 89 12.76 -4.74 -3.32
N ARG A 90 13.95 -4.63 -2.72
CA ARG A 90 14.78 -5.78 -2.36
C ARG A 90 14.25 -6.55 -1.15
N PHE A 91 13.49 -5.89 -0.30
CA PHE A 91 13.00 -6.42 0.98
C PHE A 91 11.50 -6.73 0.95
N SER A 92 10.73 -5.94 0.22
CA SER A 92 9.29 -6.10 0.07
C SER A 92 8.88 -5.89 -1.38
N ARG A 93 7.89 -6.67 -1.86
CA ARG A 93 7.31 -6.44 -3.19
C ARG A 93 6.32 -5.27 -3.21
N ASN A 94 5.85 -4.83 -2.03
CA ASN A 94 4.84 -3.78 -1.89
C ASN A 94 5.24 -2.67 -0.91
N PRO A 95 6.44 -2.07 -1.02
CA PRO A 95 6.91 -1.10 -0.03
C PRO A 95 6.08 0.19 0.00
N ILE A 96 5.44 0.59 -1.11
CA ILE A 96 4.50 1.71 -1.14
C ILE A 96 3.29 1.42 -0.26
N TYR A 97 2.74 0.21 -0.33
CA TYR A 97 1.59 -0.16 0.51
C TYR A 97 1.96 -0.31 1.98
N LEU A 98 3.16 -0.84 2.24
CA LEU A 98 3.72 -0.88 3.59
C LEU A 98 3.87 0.54 4.16
N SER A 99 4.28 1.51 3.35
CA SER A 99 4.37 2.91 3.79
C SER A 99 3.02 3.51 4.17
N PHE A 100 1.94 3.20 3.43
CA PHE A 100 0.60 3.65 3.80
C PHE A 100 0.11 3.02 5.11
N ILE A 101 0.37 1.73 5.32
CA ILE A 101 0.06 1.05 6.58
C ILE A 101 0.81 1.71 7.74
N LEU A 102 2.12 1.89 7.59
CA LEU A 102 2.96 2.54 8.62
C LEU A 102 2.51 3.97 8.90
N LEU A 103 2.08 4.72 7.87
CA LEU A 103 1.57 6.07 8.04
C LEU A 103 0.32 6.09 8.93
N VAL A 104 -0.65 5.21 8.65
CA VAL A 104 -1.88 5.14 9.47
C VAL A 104 -1.58 4.68 10.88
N LEU A 105 -0.67 3.70 11.06
CA LEU A 105 -0.20 3.28 12.38
C LEU A 105 0.47 4.43 13.15
N GLY A 106 1.35 5.18 12.48
CA GLY A 106 2.00 6.34 13.08
C GLY A 106 1.01 7.42 13.48
N LEU A 107 0.04 7.73 12.62
CA LEU A 107 -1.04 8.67 12.93
C LEU A 107 -1.91 8.20 14.10
N SER A 108 -2.23 6.91 14.16
CA SER A 108 -3.01 6.32 15.26
C SER A 108 -2.31 6.53 16.60
N VAL A 109 -1.01 6.27 16.67
CA VAL A 109 -0.20 6.51 17.88
C VAL A 109 -0.08 7.99 18.20
N TRP A 110 0.20 8.82 17.19
CA TRP A 110 0.39 10.27 17.35
C TRP A 110 -0.86 10.97 17.87
N LEU A 111 -2.01 10.63 17.28
CA LEU A 111 -3.31 11.23 17.63
C LEU A 111 -3.98 10.48 18.82
N ASN A 112 -3.39 9.37 19.27
CA ASN A 112 -3.97 8.45 20.24
C ASN A 112 -5.40 8.04 19.86
N ASP A 113 -5.59 7.69 18.61
CA ASP A 113 -6.87 7.40 17.98
C ASP A 113 -6.99 5.91 17.64
N PHE A 114 -7.76 5.18 18.44
CA PHE A 114 -7.99 3.75 18.24
C PHE A 114 -8.77 3.44 16.94
N TRP A 115 -9.65 4.35 16.54
CA TRP A 115 -10.46 4.13 15.35
C TRP A 115 -9.66 4.09 14.06
N LEU A 116 -8.50 4.75 14.02
CA LEU A 116 -7.55 4.63 12.90
C LEU A 116 -7.06 3.19 12.75
N LEU A 117 -6.83 2.45 13.84
CA LEU A 117 -6.48 1.03 13.78
C LEU A 117 -7.66 0.19 13.27
N VAL A 118 -8.87 0.48 13.76
CA VAL A 118 -10.09 -0.23 13.35
C VAL A 118 -10.34 -0.06 11.84
N THR A 119 -10.23 1.16 11.32
CA THR A 119 -10.44 1.43 9.88
C THR A 119 -9.29 0.96 9.00
N LEU A 120 -8.09 0.81 9.55
CA LEU A 120 -6.94 0.25 8.84
C LEU A 120 -7.15 -1.23 8.48
N VAL A 121 -7.78 -2.01 9.35
CA VAL A 121 -7.98 -3.46 9.14
C VAL A 121 -8.70 -3.77 7.82
N PRO A 122 -9.91 -3.22 7.54
CA PRO A 122 -10.57 -3.46 6.27
C PRO A 122 -9.80 -2.88 5.07
N ALA A 123 -9.09 -1.76 5.22
CA ALA A 123 -8.26 -1.20 4.16
C ALA A 123 -7.12 -2.15 3.76
N VAL A 124 -6.42 -2.72 4.74
CA VAL A 124 -5.36 -3.72 4.51
C VAL A 124 -5.96 -5.02 3.95
N GLY A 125 -7.09 -5.47 4.47
CA GLY A 125 -7.81 -6.65 3.97
C GLY A 125 -8.18 -6.50 2.49
N PHE A 126 -8.74 -5.36 2.10
CA PHE A 126 -9.05 -5.06 0.71
C PHE A 126 -7.79 -5.03 -0.17
N LEU A 127 -6.72 -4.42 0.32
CA LEU A 127 -5.45 -4.37 -0.38
C LEU A 127 -4.89 -5.77 -0.64
N ALA A 128 -4.85 -6.61 0.40
CA ALA A 128 -4.28 -7.96 0.35
C ALA A 128 -5.12 -8.94 -0.49
N ALA A 129 -6.45 -8.81 -0.46
CA ALA A 129 -7.37 -9.72 -1.13
C ALA A 129 -7.70 -9.30 -2.58
N VAL A 130 -7.70 -8.01 -2.88
CA VAL A 130 -8.16 -7.49 -4.17
C VAL A 130 -7.06 -6.83 -4.97
N VAL A 131 -6.37 -5.85 -4.39
CA VAL A 131 -5.43 -5.00 -5.14
C VAL A 131 -4.17 -5.78 -5.50
N ILE A 132 -3.46 -6.28 -4.50
CA ILE A 132 -2.18 -6.96 -4.68
C ILE A 132 -2.30 -8.18 -5.61
N PRO A 133 -3.30 -9.08 -5.46
CA PRO A 133 -3.44 -10.20 -6.38
C PRO A 133 -3.72 -9.79 -7.84
N ARG A 134 -4.38 -8.66 -8.07
CA ARG A 134 -4.60 -8.14 -9.43
C ARG A 134 -3.31 -7.61 -10.03
N GLU A 135 -2.52 -6.87 -9.26
CA GLU A 135 -1.22 -6.36 -9.69
C GLU A 135 -0.23 -7.50 -9.93
N GLU A 136 -0.16 -8.47 -9.04
CA GLU A 136 0.69 -9.66 -9.20
C GLU A 136 0.34 -10.41 -10.49
N ARG A 137 -0.96 -10.66 -10.76
CA ARG A 137 -1.40 -11.30 -12.00
C ARG A 137 -1.06 -10.48 -13.26
N PHE A 138 -1.18 -9.17 -13.18
CA PHE A 138 -0.79 -8.29 -14.28
C PHE A 138 0.71 -8.38 -14.56
N LEU A 139 1.54 -8.33 -13.51
CA LEU A 139 3.01 -8.45 -13.64
C LEU A 139 3.42 -9.84 -14.13
N GLU A 140 2.80 -10.91 -13.68
CA GLU A 140 3.03 -12.28 -14.16
C GLU A 140 2.74 -12.42 -15.65
N ARG A 141 1.65 -11.84 -16.15
CA ARG A 141 1.29 -11.89 -17.58
C ARG A 141 2.23 -11.09 -18.47
N ASN A 142 2.73 -9.95 -17.98
CA ASN A 142 3.55 -9.07 -18.82
C ASN A 142 5.05 -9.38 -18.75
N PHE A 143 5.52 -9.94 -17.62
CA PHE A 143 6.95 -10.15 -17.37
C PHE A 143 7.34 -11.60 -17.11
N HIS A 144 6.39 -12.54 -17.16
CA HIS A 144 6.62 -13.98 -17.10
C HIS A 144 7.75 -14.41 -16.12
N ASP A 145 8.83 -14.99 -16.64
CA ASP A 145 9.94 -15.53 -15.85
C ASP A 145 10.67 -14.47 -15.00
N GLN A 146 10.72 -13.22 -15.48
CA GLN A 146 11.34 -12.14 -14.73
C GLN A 146 10.60 -11.85 -13.43
N TYR A 147 9.26 -11.83 -13.48
CA TYR A 147 8.47 -11.59 -12.27
C TYR A 147 8.44 -12.82 -11.38
N SER A 148 8.39 -14.03 -11.93
CA SER A 148 8.41 -15.28 -11.19
C SER A 148 9.70 -15.43 -10.36
N SER A 149 10.86 -15.14 -10.94
CA SER A 149 12.15 -15.08 -10.24
C SER A 149 12.14 -14.06 -9.10
N TYR A 150 11.62 -12.87 -9.35
CA TYR A 150 11.53 -11.83 -8.33
C TYR A 150 10.58 -12.25 -7.19
N LYS A 151 9.43 -12.82 -7.51
CA LYS A 151 8.44 -13.33 -6.55
C LYS A 151 9.01 -14.45 -5.68
N ALA A 152 9.90 -15.29 -6.21
CA ALA A 152 10.56 -16.36 -5.47
C ALA A 152 11.63 -15.82 -4.49
N SER A 153 12.26 -14.68 -4.81
CA SER A 153 13.37 -14.11 -4.02
C SER A 153 12.94 -13.07 -2.98
N VAL A 154 11.79 -12.42 -3.16
CA VAL A 154 11.34 -11.32 -2.29
C VAL A 154 9.93 -11.60 -1.79
N ARG A 155 9.71 -11.41 -0.49
CA ARG A 155 8.39 -11.60 0.14
C ARG A 155 7.40 -10.50 -0.27
N ARG A 156 6.10 -10.77 -0.05
CA ARG A 156 5.04 -9.80 -0.34
C ARG A 156 5.12 -8.57 0.56
N TRP A 157 5.41 -8.77 1.83
CA TRP A 157 5.50 -7.71 2.84
C TRP A 157 6.93 -7.53 3.36
N LEU A 158 7.42 -8.43 4.17
CA LEU A 158 8.78 -8.45 4.76
C LEU A 158 9.27 -9.89 4.87
#